data_4559a5a378b6b72c43d92cc455f8884f
#
_entry.id   4559a5a378b6b72c43d92cc455f8884f
#
_cell.length_a   1.000
_cell.length_b   1.000
_cell.length_c   1.000
_cell.angle_alpha   90.00
_cell.angle_beta   90.00
_cell.angle_gamma   90.00
#
_symmetry.space_group_name_H-M   'P 1'
#
loop_
_entity.id
_entity.type
_entity.pdbx_description
1 polymer ?
#
loop_
_entity_poly.entity_id
_entity_poly.type
_entity_poly.pdbx_seq_one_letter_code
_entity_poly.pdbx_strand_id
1 'polypeptide(L)'
;MRRLCGILIVIGLFSAIGVAQSKDAASTPSKEEVLKFMEVLHIRSQLNQYFDGVAKQAKLGAEEGFKQKVPNPTPEQLAKLDEFAQNLFKGMPVDEMIDAMIPIYQKHLTKEDLDGVLAFYASPIGQKLQREQTAMTQESMQVGGEIGRHRIGAMMQEMDDFISKMAKEQTPKQ
;
A
#
# COMPACT_ATOMS: atom_id res chain seq x y z
N MET A 1 -65.12 51.57 -27.35
CA MET A 1 -64.53 50.77 -28.38
C MET A 1 -63.36 49.97 -27.79
N ARG A 2 -63.61 48.75 -27.33
CA ARG A 2 -62.64 47.90 -26.62
C ARG A 2 -62.26 46.75 -27.56
N ARG A 3 -61.02 46.68 -27.97
CA ARG A 3 -60.51 45.57 -28.75
C ARG A 3 -59.84 44.60 -27.79
N LEU A 4 -60.46 43.43 -27.61
CA LEU A 4 -59.91 42.27 -26.93
C LEU A 4 -58.93 41.56 -27.85
N CYS A 5 -57.66 41.55 -27.45
CA CYS A 5 -56.62 40.71 -28.10
C CYS A 5 -56.57 39.38 -27.35
N GLY A 6 -56.98 38.32 -28.01
CA GLY A 6 -56.88 36.98 -27.47
C GLY A 6 -55.43 36.46 -27.59
N ILE A 7 -54.86 36.07 -26.46
CA ILE A 7 -53.58 35.40 -26.40
C ILE A 7 -53.84 33.89 -26.41
N LEU A 8 -53.47 33.25 -27.54
CA LEU A 8 -53.42 31.80 -27.66
C LEU A 8 -52.20 31.28 -26.92
N ILE A 9 -52.41 30.63 -25.79
CA ILE A 9 -51.36 29.89 -25.09
C ILE A 9 -51.26 28.52 -25.74
N VAL A 10 -50.20 28.31 -26.51
CA VAL A 10 -49.81 26.98 -27.01
C VAL A 10 -49.03 26.27 -25.90
N ILE A 11 -49.72 25.35 -25.21
CA ILE A 11 -49.10 24.45 -24.25
C ILE A 11 -48.37 23.37 -25.06
N GLY A 12 -47.10 23.57 -25.29
CA GLY A 12 -46.22 22.52 -25.82
C GLY A 12 -46.01 21.42 -24.77
N LEU A 13 -46.59 20.24 -24.97
CA LEU A 13 -46.25 19.03 -24.25
C LEU A 13 -44.80 18.67 -24.56
N PHE A 14 -43.86 19.02 -23.72
CA PHE A 14 -42.55 18.50 -23.70
C PHE A 14 -42.62 17.09 -23.11
N SER A 15 -42.80 16.08 -23.98
CA SER A 15 -42.58 14.68 -23.58
C SER A 15 -41.13 14.51 -23.28
N ALA A 16 -40.77 14.61 -21.99
CA ALA A 16 -39.47 14.17 -21.51
C ALA A 16 -39.41 12.65 -21.73
N ILE A 17 -38.80 12.24 -22.82
CA ILE A 17 -38.29 10.89 -22.98
C ILE A 17 -37.17 10.75 -21.94
N GLY A 18 -37.55 10.30 -20.75
CA GLY A 18 -36.63 9.81 -19.77
C GLY A 18 -35.91 8.61 -20.40
N VAL A 19 -34.72 8.83 -20.92
CA VAL A 19 -33.76 7.77 -21.14
C VAL A 19 -33.46 7.26 -19.73
N ALA A 20 -34.23 6.25 -19.28
CA ALA A 20 -33.82 5.41 -18.19
C ALA A 20 -32.51 4.76 -18.67
N GLN A 21 -31.37 5.36 -18.30
CA GLN A 21 -30.13 4.64 -18.28
C GLN A 21 -30.40 3.47 -17.35
N SER A 22 -30.70 2.31 -17.96
CA SER A 22 -30.57 1.04 -17.28
C SER A 22 -29.13 1.05 -16.72
N LYS A 23 -29.01 1.23 -15.44
CA LYS A 23 -27.78 0.92 -14.70
C LYS A 23 -27.62 -0.57 -14.95
N ASP A 24 -26.89 -0.94 -16.01
CA ASP A 24 -26.52 -2.31 -16.27
C ASP A 24 -26.01 -2.81 -14.93
N ALA A 25 -26.62 -3.88 -14.42
CA ALA A 25 -26.22 -4.43 -13.13
C ALA A 25 -24.75 -4.72 -13.24
N ALA A 26 -23.95 -3.93 -12.52
CA ALA A 26 -22.50 -4.00 -12.57
C ALA A 26 -22.09 -5.45 -12.44
N SER A 27 -21.51 -6.04 -13.49
CA SER A 27 -21.22 -7.47 -13.53
C SER A 27 -20.09 -7.81 -12.57
N THR A 28 -20.27 -8.84 -11.76
CA THR A 28 -19.20 -9.37 -10.91
C THR A 28 -18.09 -9.91 -11.81
N PRO A 29 -16.82 -9.49 -11.61
CA PRO A 29 -15.73 -9.98 -12.44
C PRO A 29 -15.48 -11.47 -12.21
N SER A 30 -15.05 -12.17 -13.25
CA SER A 30 -14.63 -13.58 -13.15
C SER A 30 -13.33 -13.72 -12.35
N LYS A 31 -13.01 -14.94 -11.90
CA LYS A 31 -11.72 -15.26 -11.26
C LYS A 31 -10.55 -14.86 -12.15
N GLU A 32 -10.64 -15.16 -13.44
CA GLU A 32 -9.58 -14.88 -14.44
C GLU A 32 -9.35 -13.38 -14.62
N GLU A 33 -10.42 -12.58 -14.63
CA GLU A 33 -10.32 -11.12 -14.71
C GLU A 33 -9.65 -10.53 -13.47
N VAL A 34 -10.02 -11.03 -12.28
CA VAL A 34 -9.36 -10.61 -11.02
C VAL A 34 -7.88 -11.00 -11.01
N LEU A 35 -7.55 -12.24 -11.43
CA LEU A 35 -6.14 -12.67 -11.50
C LEU A 35 -5.31 -11.81 -12.46
N LYS A 36 -5.85 -11.49 -13.63
CA LYS A 36 -5.19 -10.58 -14.58
C LYS A 36 -4.97 -9.19 -14.00
N PHE A 37 -5.95 -8.68 -13.28
CA PHE A 37 -5.85 -7.40 -12.57
C PHE A 37 -4.75 -7.44 -11.49
N MET A 38 -4.71 -8.49 -10.68
CA MET A 38 -3.66 -8.68 -9.66
C MET A 38 -2.27 -8.82 -10.27
N GLU A 39 -2.16 -9.46 -11.44
CA GLU A 39 -0.90 -9.59 -12.19
C GLU A 39 -0.37 -8.22 -12.63
N VAL A 40 -1.23 -7.40 -13.24
CA VAL A 40 -0.88 -6.03 -13.67
C VAL A 40 -0.46 -5.16 -12.49
N LEU A 41 -1.06 -5.34 -11.32
CA LEU A 41 -0.68 -4.65 -10.09
C LEU A 41 0.50 -5.30 -9.36
N HIS A 42 1.08 -6.36 -9.88
CA HIS A 42 2.21 -7.09 -9.29
C HIS A 42 1.96 -7.56 -7.85
N ILE A 43 0.71 -7.93 -7.50
CA ILE A 43 0.33 -8.34 -6.13
C ILE A 43 1.21 -9.48 -5.62
N ARG A 44 1.49 -10.49 -6.45
CA ARG A 44 2.38 -11.60 -6.10
C ARG A 44 3.78 -11.13 -5.69
N SER A 45 4.36 -10.22 -6.46
CA SER A 45 5.68 -9.66 -6.17
C SER A 45 5.68 -8.86 -4.86
N GLN A 46 4.61 -8.09 -4.60
CA GLN A 46 4.47 -7.35 -3.36
C GLN A 46 4.35 -8.27 -2.14
N LEU A 47 3.59 -9.37 -2.24
CA LEU A 47 3.49 -10.37 -1.18
C LEU A 47 4.85 -11.03 -0.92
N ASN A 48 5.59 -11.43 -1.96
CA ASN A 48 6.92 -12.00 -1.81
C ASN A 48 7.87 -11.00 -1.10
N GLN A 49 7.92 -9.75 -1.55
CA GLN A 49 8.75 -8.70 -0.92
C GLN A 49 8.36 -8.46 0.54
N TYR A 50 7.07 -8.50 0.85
CA TYR A 50 6.60 -8.38 2.22
C TYR A 50 7.13 -9.53 3.08
N PHE A 51 7.02 -10.78 2.63
CA PHE A 51 7.52 -11.95 3.37
C PHE A 51 9.04 -11.99 3.48
N ASP A 52 9.77 -11.55 2.44
CA ASP A 52 11.21 -11.38 2.52
C ASP A 52 11.61 -10.35 3.59
N GLY A 53 10.86 -9.25 3.68
CA GLY A 53 11.03 -8.26 4.74
C GLY A 53 10.77 -8.82 6.14
N VAL A 54 9.70 -9.58 6.31
CA VAL A 54 9.35 -10.26 7.57
C VAL A 54 10.42 -11.29 7.94
N ALA A 55 10.87 -12.09 6.99
CA ALA A 55 11.93 -13.08 7.20
C ALA A 55 13.23 -12.42 7.69
N LYS A 56 13.61 -11.30 7.07
CA LYS A 56 14.78 -10.52 7.48
C LYS A 56 14.67 -10.00 8.91
N GLN A 57 13.52 -9.47 9.28
CA GLN A 57 13.28 -8.98 10.65
C GLN A 57 13.28 -10.14 11.67
N ALA A 58 12.64 -11.25 11.33
CA ALA A 58 12.62 -12.44 12.16
C ALA A 58 14.04 -13.00 12.40
N LYS A 59 14.87 -13.03 11.35
CA LYS A 59 16.28 -13.40 11.44
C LYS A 59 17.04 -12.51 12.44
N LEU A 60 16.94 -11.19 12.30
CA LEU A 60 17.62 -10.24 13.19
C LEU A 60 17.19 -10.44 14.66
N GLY A 61 15.88 -10.60 14.91
CA GLY A 61 15.36 -10.87 16.24
C GLY A 61 15.82 -12.23 16.81
N ALA A 62 15.89 -13.25 15.96
CA ALA A 62 16.39 -14.57 16.35
C ALA A 62 17.88 -14.55 16.70
N GLU A 63 18.70 -13.85 15.91
CA GLU A 63 20.13 -13.68 16.21
C GLU A 63 20.36 -12.95 17.53
N GLU A 64 19.61 -11.88 17.79
CA GLU A 64 19.71 -11.13 19.04
C GLU A 64 19.29 -11.98 20.23
N GLY A 65 18.14 -12.66 20.14
CA GLY A 65 17.68 -13.58 21.18
C GLY A 65 18.63 -14.77 21.41
N PHE A 66 19.30 -15.26 20.36
CA PHE A 66 20.29 -16.31 20.44
C PHE A 66 21.54 -15.83 21.19
N LYS A 67 22.05 -14.63 20.86
CA LYS A 67 23.23 -14.02 21.53
C LYS A 67 22.98 -13.77 23.02
N GLN A 68 21.75 -13.48 23.41
CA GLN A 68 21.40 -13.35 24.83
C GLN A 68 21.49 -14.69 25.59
N LYS A 69 21.19 -15.81 24.92
CA LYS A 69 21.23 -17.15 25.50
C LYS A 69 22.62 -17.82 25.37
N VAL A 70 23.36 -17.49 24.34
CA VAL A 70 24.68 -18.01 23.99
C VAL A 70 25.62 -16.82 23.82
N PRO A 71 26.35 -16.40 24.87
CA PRO A 71 27.09 -15.12 24.84
C PRO A 71 28.19 -15.02 23.78
N ASN A 72 28.73 -16.14 23.29
CA ASN A 72 29.74 -16.17 22.25
C ASN A 72 29.36 -17.23 21.19
N PRO A 73 28.36 -16.98 20.35
CA PRO A 73 27.93 -17.95 19.34
C PRO A 73 29.02 -18.13 18.27
N THR A 74 29.25 -19.38 17.89
CA THR A 74 30.16 -19.66 16.78
C THR A 74 29.54 -19.28 15.44
N PRO A 75 30.36 -18.99 14.39
CA PRO A 75 29.84 -18.74 13.05
C PRO A 75 28.97 -19.89 12.52
N GLU A 76 29.30 -21.14 12.87
CA GLU A 76 28.50 -22.32 12.48
C GLU A 76 27.12 -22.31 13.14
N GLN A 77 27.01 -21.92 14.40
CA GLN A 77 25.73 -21.82 15.12
C GLN A 77 24.86 -20.73 14.52
N LEU A 78 25.45 -19.58 14.18
CA LEU A 78 24.74 -18.49 13.49
C LEU A 78 24.27 -18.91 12.11
N ALA A 79 25.09 -19.64 11.35
CA ALA A 79 24.72 -20.16 10.03
C ALA A 79 23.53 -21.15 10.11
N LYS A 80 23.53 -22.05 11.11
CA LYS A 80 22.39 -22.97 11.36
C LYS A 80 21.10 -22.22 11.73
N LEU A 81 21.23 -21.16 12.53
CA LEU A 81 20.08 -20.30 12.88
C LEU A 81 19.53 -19.59 11.65
N ASP A 82 20.43 -19.10 10.77
CA ASP A 82 20.05 -18.44 9.53
C ASP A 82 19.35 -19.40 8.57
N GLU A 83 19.90 -20.60 8.38
CA GLU A 83 19.29 -21.64 7.55
C GLU A 83 17.90 -22.02 8.08
N PHE A 84 17.75 -22.21 9.40
CA PHE A 84 16.47 -22.49 10.02
C PHE A 84 15.47 -21.35 9.79
N ALA A 85 15.88 -20.09 10.03
CA ALA A 85 15.03 -18.93 9.80
C ALA A 85 14.59 -18.81 8.33
N GLN A 86 15.50 -19.00 7.38
CA GLN A 86 15.18 -19.00 5.96
C GLN A 86 14.17 -20.11 5.60
N ASN A 87 14.34 -21.32 6.15
CA ASN A 87 13.45 -22.43 5.87
C ASN A 87 12.03 -22.25 6.43
N LEU A 88 11.86 -21.51 7.54
CA LEU A 88 10.54 -21.17 8.08
C LEU A 88 9.70 -20.31 7.12
N PHE A 89 10.35 -19.44 6.36
CA PHE A 89 9.67 -18.54 5.42
C PHE A 89 9.69 -19.07 3.98
N LYS A 90 10.45 -20.15 3.73
CA LYS A 90 10.43 -20.84 2.46
C LYS A 90 9.08 -21.54 2.27
N GLY A 91 8.38 -21.21 1.19
CA GLY A 91 7.11 -21.86 0.89
C GLY A 91 5.90 -21.22 1.56
N MET A 92 5.97 -19.92 1.88
CA MET A 92 4.75 -19.17 2.21
C MET A 92 3.71 -19.39 1.10
N PRO A 93 2.45 -19.72 1.45
CA PRO A 93 1.42 -20.13 0.49
C PRO A 93 0.85 -18.93 -0.29
N VAL A 94 1.69 -18.22 -1.04
CA VAL A 94 1.33 -17.00 -1.77
C VAL A 94 0.23 -17.28 -2.79
N ASP A 95 0.20 -18.46 -3.41
CA ASP A 95 -0.86 -18.84 -4.34
C ASP A 95 -2.22 -18.98 -3.63
N GLU A 96 -2.25 -19.62 -2.47
CA GLU A 96 -3.47 -19.76 -1.67
C GLU A 96 -3.95 -18.38 -1.17
N MET A 97 -3.02 -17.49 -0.82
CA MET A 97 -3.35 -16.11 -0.44
C MET A 97 -3.98 -15.34 -1.60
N ILE A 98 -3.43 -15.43 -2.80
CA ILE A 98 -3.99 -14.82 -4.00
C ILE A 98 -5.39 -15.38 -4.27
N ASP A 99 -5.58 -16.69 -4.22
CA ASP A 99 -6.88 -17.31 -4.40
C ASP A 99 -7.90 -16.86 -3.34
N ALA A 100 -7.49 -16.73 -2.08
CA ALA A 100 -8.33 -16.21 -1.00
C ALA A 100 -8.71 -14.73 -1.15
N MET A 101 -7.89 -13.94 -1.85
CA MET A 101 -8.18 -12.53 -2.12
C MET A 101 -9.21 -12.33 -3.24
N ILE A 102 -9.38 -13.28 -4.16
CA ILE A 102 -10.30 -13.15 -5.32
C ILE A 102 -11.71 -12.74 -4.90
N PRO A 103 -12.39 -13.41 -3.96
CA PRO A 103 -13.75 -13.03 -3.57
C PRO A 103 -13.82 -11.63 -2.94
N ILE A 104 -12.73 -11.13 -2.35
CA ILE A 104 -12.67 -9.78 -1.82
C ILE A 104 -12.74 -8.76 -2.96
N TYR A 105 -11.95 -8.95 -4.02
CA TYR A 105 -11.99 -8.08 -5.20
C TYR A 105 -13.33 -8.15 -5.91
N GLN A 106 -13.90 -9.35 -6.08
CA GLN A 106 -15.22 -9.57 -6.67
C GLN A 106 -16.36 -8.88 -5.90
N LYS A 107 -16.20 -8.72 -4.59
CA LYS A 107 -17.17 -8.01 -3.75
C LYS A 107 -17.11 -6.49 -3.92
N HIS A 108 -15.93 -5.94 -4.16
CA HIS A 108 -15.70 -4.50 -4.12
C HIS A 108 -15.58 -3.85 -5.48
N LEU A 109 -15.24 -4.60 -6.53
CA LEU A 109 -15.02 -4.10 -7.88
C LEU A 109 -15.94 -4.78 -8.87
N THR A 110 -16.35 -4.02 -9.87
CA THR A 110 -17.09 -4.52 -11.03
C THR A 110 -16.14 -4.90 -12.15
N LYS A 111 -16.64 -5.60 -13.14
CA LYS A 111 -15.88 -5.87 -14.36
C LYS A 111 -15.42 -4.58 -15.05
N GLU A 112 -16.29 -3.59 -15.11
CA GLU A 112 -15.99 -2.28 -15.72
C GLU A 112 -14.87 -1.55 -14.98
N ASP A 113 -14.83 -1.65 -13.63
CA ASP A 113 -13.75 -1.10 -12.81
C ASP A 113 -12.40 -1.75 -13.17
N LEU A 114 -12.38 -3.08 -13.27
CA LEU A 114 -11.18 -3.82 -13.66
C LEU A 114 -10.73 -3.47 -15.09
N ASP A 115 -11.66 -3.44 -16.04
CA ASP A 115 -11.36 -3.09 -17.43
C ASP A 115 -10.78 -1.67 -17.53
N GLY A 116 -11.32 -0.71 -16.77
CA GLY A 116 -10.80 0.66 -16.71
C GLY A 116 -9.36 0.73 -16.20
N VAL A 117 -9.05 0.02 -15.11
CA VAL A 117 -7.68 -0.02 -14.57
C VAL A 117 -6.73 -0.75 -15.51
N LEU A 118 -7.14 -1.88 -16.07
CA LEU A 118 -6.34 -2.61 -17.05
C LEU A 118 -6.03 -1.77 -18.29
N ALA A 119 -7.02 -1.02 -18.80
CA ALA A 119 -6.84 -0.10 -19.92
C ALA A 119 -5.86 1.03 -19.57
N PHE A 120 -5.94 1.58 -18.36
CA PHE A 120 -4.97 2.57 -17.89
C PHE A 120 -3.54 2.01 -17.89
N TYR A 121 -3.29 0.85 -17.28
CA TYR A 121 -1.97 0.27 -17.23
C TYR A 121 -1.46 -0.23 -18.59
N ALA A 122 -2.35 -0.54 -19.53
CA ALA A 122 -1.98 -0.82 -20.91
C ALA A 122 -1.60 0.43 -21.72
N SER A 123 -1.97 1.63 -21.25
CA SER A 123 -1.65 2.90 -21.91
C SER A 123 -0.17 3.28 -21.78
N PRO A 124 0.37 4.13 -22.67
CA PRO A 124 1.76 4.60 -22.58
C PRO A 124 2.09 5.26 -21.24
N ILE A 125 1.15 6.01 -20.65
CA ILE A 125 1.35 6.68 -19.36
C ILE A 125 1.31 5.69 -18.19
N GLY A 126 0.41 4.72 -18.20
CA GLY A 126 0.33 3.66 -17.21
C GLY A 126 1.61 2.79 -17.21
N GLN A 127 2.09 2.40 -18.38
CA GLN A 127 3.36 1.67 -18.53
C GLN A 127 4.55 2.50 -18.05
N LYS A 128 4.58 3.81 -18.34
CA LYS A 128 5.62 4.70 -17.81
C LYS A 128 5.57 4.74 -16.28
N LEU A 129 4.40 4.91 -15.70
CA LEU A 129 4.22 4.93 -14.25
C LEU A 129 4.75 3.64 -13.60
N GLN A 130 4.40 2.48 -14.15
CA GLN A 130 4.90 1.19 -13.64
C GLN A 130 6.44 1.10 -13.68
N ARG A 131 7.05 1.50 -14.78
CA ARG A 131 8.53 1.47 -14.91
C ARG A 131 9.22 2.38 -13.91
N GLU A 132 8.70 3.59 -13.71
CA GLU A 132 9.32 4.61 -12.87
C GLU A 132 8.97 4.46 -11.38
N GLN A 133 7.92 3.70 -11.05
CA GLN A 133 7.41 3.61 -9.66
C GLN A 133 8.48 3.18 -8.65
N THR A 134 9.30 2.21 -9.00
CA THR A 134 10.37 1.72 -8.10
C THR A 134 11.41 2.81 -7.84
N ALA A 135 11.86 3.52 -8.88
CA ALA A 135 12.83 4.59 -8.75
C ALA A 135 12.25 5.75 -7.92
N MET A 136 11.02 6.19 -8.24
CA MET A 136 10.33 7.24 -7.47
C MET A 136 10.18 6.86 -5.99
N THR A 137 9.84 5.60 -5.69
CA THR A 137 9.71 5.13 -4.31
C THR A 137 11.07 5.15 -3.59
N GLN A 138 12.13 4.67 -4.23
CA GLN A 138 13.48 4.66 -3.65
C GLN A 138 14.00 6.08 -3.37
N GLU A 139 13.87 6.98 -4.34
CA GLU A 139 14.26 8.39 -4.19
C GLU A 139 13.46 9.08 -3.09
N SER A 140 12.14 8.84 -3.03
CA SER A 140 11.28 9.36 -1.97
C SER A 140 11.68 8.86 -0.58
N MET A 141 12.02 7.57 -0.46
CA MET A 141 12.52 6.99 0.78
C MET A 141 13.87 7.58 1.20
N GLN A 142 14.77 7.83 0.24
CA GLN A 142 16.05 8.48 0.52
C GLN A 142 15.85 9.88 1.08
N VAL A 143 15.06 10.71 0.40
CA VAL A 143 14.74 12.09 0.85
C VAL A 143 14.06 12.05 2.22
N GLY A 144 13.05 11.19 2.41
CA GLY A 144 12.38 11.02 3.69
C GLY A 144 13.33 10.59 4.81
N GLY A 145 14.26 9.68 4.49
CA GLY A 145 15.29 9.21 5.42
C GLY A 145 16.29 10.31 5.82
N GLU A 146 16.67 11.18 4.89
CA GLU A 146 17.56 12.34 5.18
C GLU A 146 16.87 13.35 6.11
N ILE A 147 15.63 13.71 5.80
CA ILE A 147 14.82 14.59 6.65
C ILE A 147 14.62 13.98 8.04
N GLY A 148 14.30 12.67 8.09
CA GLY A 148 14.13 11.93 9.34
C GLY A 148 15.39 11.94 10.21
N ARG A 149 16.56 11.63 9.64
CA ARG A 149 17.85 11.66 10.36
C ARG A 149 18.16 13.05 10.92
N HIS A 150 17.95 14.09 10.11
CA HIS A 150 18.17 15.46 10.55
C HIS A 150 17.27 15.83 11.74
N ARG A 151 15.98 15.46 11.66
CA ARG A 151 15.00 15.74 12.72
C ARG A 151 15.29 14.95 14.00
N ILE A 152 15.64 13.66 13.88
CA ILE A 152 16.02 12.82 15.02
C ILE A 152 17.28 13.39 15.69
N GLY A 153 18.28 13.83 14.92
CA GLY A 153 19.48 14.47 15.47
C GLY A 153 19.15 15.71 16.29
N ALA A 154 18.28 16.59 15.78
CA ALA A 154 17.83 17.77 16.52
C ALA A 154 17.07 17.40 17.80
N MET A 155 16.17 16.41 17.75
CA MET A 155 15.43 15.93 18.93
C MET A 155 16.35 15.35 20.00
N MET A 156 17.38 14.59 19.60
CA MET A 156 18.36 14.04 20.53
C MET A 156 19.12 15.14 21.25
N GLN A 157 19.48 16.21 20.53
CA GLN A 157 20.15 17.37 21.08
C GLN A 157 19.25 18.13 22.06
N GLU A 158 17.99 18.37 21.72
CA GLU A 158 16.99 18.97 22.62
C GLU A 158 16.81 18.13 23.92
N MET A 159 16.81 16.79 23.79
CA MET A 159 16.70 15.88 24.91
C MET A 159 17.93 15.94 25.84
N ASP A 160 19.12 15.99 25.26
CA ASP A 160 20.39 16.08 26.00
C ASP A 160 20.49 17.40 26.78
N ASP A 161 20.09 18.51 26.14
CA ASP A 161 20.00 19.82 26.78
C ASP A 161 19.01 19.84 27.95
N PHE A 162 17.84 19.20 27.77
CA PHE A 162 16.85 19.06 28.82
C PHE A 162 17.36 18.25 30.02
N ILE A 163 17.97 17.08 29.77
CA ILE A 163 18.59 16.25 30.81
C ILE A 163 19.68 17.01 31.56
N SER A 164 20.54 17.73 30.83
CA SER A 164 21.61 18.52 31.40
C SER A 164 21.10 19.65 32.30
N LYS A 165 19.98 20.26 31.94
CA LYS A 165 19.32 21.31 32.73
C LYS A 165 18.74 20.72 34.03
N MET A 166 18.04 19.59 33.95
CA MET A 166 17.50 18.90 35.14
C MET A 166 18.59 18.43 36.09
N ALA A 167 19.72 17.93 35.59
CA ALA A 167 20.87 17.55 36.42
C ALA A 167 21.45 18.70 37.21
N LYS A 168 21.51 19.90 36.61
CA LYS A 168 22.00 21.14 37.29
C LYS A 168 21.04 21.65 38.37
N GLU A 169 19.73 21.45 38.18
CA GLU A 169 18.72 21.88 39.18
C GLU A 169 18.72 20.97 40.44
N GLN A 170 19.24 19.73 40.36
CA GLN A 170 19.35 18.82 41.46
C GLN A 170 20.64 18.98 42.30
N THR A 171 21.59 19.83 41.87
CA THR A 171 22.79 20.07 42.66
C THR A 171 22.47 21.08 43.76
N PRO A 172 22.55 20.71 45.06
CA PRO A 172 22.30 21.66 46.17
C PRO A 172 23.28 22.81 46.08
N LYS A 173 22.75 24.04 46.16
CA LYS A 173 23.61 25.26 46.35
C LYS A 173 24.29 25.11 47.72
N GLN A 174 25.62 24.85 47.72
CA GLN A 174 26.46 24.95 48.90
C GLN A 174 26.60 26.42 49.29
#